data_d912aaf7068e9fa51a842dd8a9ea0fc0
#
_entry.id   d912aaf7068e9fa51a842dd8a9ea0fc0
#
_cell.length_a   1.000
_cell.length_b   1.000
_cell.length_c   1.000
_cell.angle_alpha   90.00
_cell.angle_beta   90.00
_cell.angle_gamma   90.00
#
_symmetry.space_group_name_H-M   'P 1'
#
loop_
_entity.id
_entity.type
_entity.pdbx_description
1 polymer ?
#
loop_
_entity_poly.entity_id
_entity_poly.type
_entity_poly.pdbx_seq_one_letter_code
_entity_poly.pdbx_strand_id
1 'polypeptide(L)'
;MLQKYMSQETINEFNEHYKESKWWFKKNAFQDINLFTWESLSDIVSTHDFNELDLVFAKSQLQFNPLNRKKKKFAHTVNISKIFSDYVREGHTLILNSAHRWHPPLSKFCLSLGHELNTYTQTNMYASWSKDKGAFGKHWDEHDALIIQLDGRKHWKMFGKADENAVSHEYSQGTSDELLSEFVMEKGDILYIPMGQVHSVEMEDDISLHATVGIRRLTGLDLFAWLKEEVASLPEFRKRIPNIKDKAELAKFMEDFFKNLSTIQWDTKAGTTSVESHIKSKISTRPYISFPNVGLSSENKQLDNKKFAINSFITYIGDHKSGLKVSDGVKKWVVPSSVAVSFKQLLDGELVDYDSIYLEGLNKGVDKNMIEKICSDMLDEGVVTLHL
;
A
#
# COMPACT_ATOMS: atom_id res chain seq x y z
N MET A 1 9.07 -11.86 -3.50
CA MET A 1 7.63 -11.51 -3.76
C MET A 1 7.49 -10.59 -4.98
N LEU A 2 8.19 -9.48 -5.05
CA LEU A 2 8.06 -8.51 -6.17
C LEU A 2 8.61 -9.06 -7.50
N GLN A 3 9.57 -10.00 -7.45
CA GLN A 3 10.17 -10.68 -8.62
C GLN A 3 9.15 -11.46 -9.50
N LYS A 4 7.97 -11.77 -8.95
CA LYS A 4 6.86 -12.32 -9.77
C LYS A 4 6.37 -11.31 -10.82
N TYR A 5 6.50 -10.03 -10.54
CA TYR A 5 5.91 -8.94 -11.33
C TYR A 5 6.95 -8.19 -12.17
N MET A 6 8.19 -8.15 -11.71
CA MET A 6 9.29 -7.40 -12.33
C MET A 6 10.60 -8.16 -12.16
N SER A 7 11.53 -8.02 -13.12
CA SER A 7 12.87 -8.59 -12.98
C SER A 7 13.63 -7.93 -11.81
N GLN A 8 14.63 -8.62 -11.26
CA GLN A 8 15.49 -8.06 -10.20
C GLN A 8 16.21 -6.79 -10.66
N GLU A 9 16.63 -6.73 -11.91
CA GLU A 9 17.24 -5.53 -12.52
C GLU A 9 16.25 -4.36 -12.48
N THR A 10 14.99 -4.58 -12.91
CA THR A 10 13.92 -3.58 -12.88
C THR A 10 13.63 -3.08 -11.47
N ILE A 11 13.61 -4.00 -10.49
CA ILE A 11 13.40 -3.65 -9.08
C ILE A 11 14.55 -2.77 -8.57
N ASN A 12 15.80 -3.11 -8.90
CA ASN A 12 16.97 -2.34 -8.48
C ASN A 12 16.97 -0.93 -9.07
N GLU A 13 16.71 -0.79 -10.37
CA GLU A 13 16.59 0.53 -11.03
C GLU A 13 15.45 1.36 -10.41
N PHE A 14 14.29 0.76 -10.20
CA PHE A 14 13.17 1.44 -9.55
C PHE A 14 13.54 1.93 -8.14
N ASN A 15 14.20 1.10 -7.33
CA ASN A 15 14.63 1.46 -5.98
C ASN A 15 15.62 2.64 -5.97
N GLU A 16 16.53 2.73 -6.96
CA GLU A 16 17.43 3.87 -7.11
C GLU A 16 16.65 5.16 -7.41
N HIS A 17 15.77 5.13 -8.40
CA HIS A 17 14.94 6.28 -8.76
C HIS A 17 13.98 6.69 -7.63
N TYR A 18 13.39 5.70 -6.94
CA TYR A 18 12.58 5.93 -5.75
C TYR A 18 13.37 6.64 -4.65
N LYS A 19 14.58 6.19 -4.34
CA LYS A 19 15.47 6.79 -3.34
C LYS A 19 15.82 8.23 -3.69
N GLU A 20 16.12 8.51 -4.95
CA GLU A 20 16.52 9.83 -5.44
C GLU A 20 15.33 10.78 -5.71
N SER A 21 14.09 10.30 -5.60
CA SER A 21 12.87 11.04 -5.96
C SER A 21 12.94 11.60 -7.38
N LYS A 22 13.37 10.74 -8.33
CA LYS A 22 13.45 11.04 -9.76
C LYS A 22 12.45 10.19 -10.52
N TRP A 23 11.67 10.78 -11.42
CA TRP A 23 10.79 10.03 -12.29
C TRP A 23 11.58 9.06 -13.19
N TRP A 24 10.95 7.95 -13.54
CA TRP A 24 11.59 6.88 -14.30
C TRP A 24 10.56 6.12 -15.14
N PHE A 25 10.92 5.88 -16.40
CA PHE A 25 10.11 5.15 -17.35
C PHE A 25 10.89 3.95 -17.89
N LYS A 26 10.28 2.78 -17.90
CA LYS A 26 10.88 1.56 -18.47
C LYS A 26 9.85 0.79 -19.29
N LYS A 27 10.23 0.52 -20.55
CA LYS A 27 9.41 -0.26 -21.47
C LYS A 27 9.42 -1.74 -21.11
N ASN A 28 8.27 -2.40 -21.29
CA ASN A 28 8.07 -3.84 -21.14
C ASN A 28 8.68 -4.41 -19.85
N ALA A 29 8.52 -3.66 -18.75
CA ALA A 29 9.13 -3.95 -17.47
C ALA A 29 8.23 -4.74 -16.51
N PHE A 30 6.92 -4.76 -16.77
CA PHE A 30 5.93 -5.47 -15.97
C PHE A 30 5.56 -6.81 -16.60
N GLN A 31 5.81 -7.90 -15.88
CA GLN A 31 5.68 -9.26 -16.39
C GLN A 31 4.26 -9.84 -16.28
N ASP A 32 3.54 -9.51 -15.22
CA ASP A 32 2.18 -10.01 -14.97
C ASP A 32 1.12 -9.09 -15.60
N ILE A 33 1.11 -9.02 -16.93
CA ILE A 33 0.19 -8.17 -17.71
C ILE A 33 -1.29 -8.50 -17.50
N ASN A 34 -1.61 -9.64 -16.88
CA ASN A 34 -2.96 -10.07 -16.53
C ASN A 34 -3.27 -9.81 -15.05
N LEU A 35 -2.43 -9.04 -14.35
CA LEU A 35 -2.66 -8.68 -12.95
C LEU A 35 -4.07 -8.14 -12.72
N PHE A 36 -4.60 -7.36 -13.67
CA PHE A 36 -5.96 -6.86 -13.69
C PHE A 36 -6.42 -6.67 -15.14
N THR A 37 -7.63 -7.09 -15.48
CA THR A 37 -8.18 -7.09 -16.84
C THR A 37 -9.49 -6.32 -16.90
N TRP A 38 -9.99 -6.07 -18.11
CA TRP A 38 -11.32 -5.52 -18.35
C TRP A 38 -12.44 -6.40 -17.75
N GLU A 39 -12.25 -7.72 -17.76
CA GLU A 39 -13.16 -8.67 -17.12
C GLU A 39 -13.14 -8.50 -15.61
N SER A 40 -11.94 -8.39 -14.98
CA SER A 40 -11.81 -8.10 -13.55
C SER A 40 -12.55 -6.81 -13.15
N LEU A 41 -12.43 -5.75 -13.98
CA LEU A 41 -13.16 -4.50 -13.75
C LEU A 41 -14.67 -4.73 -13.84
N SER A 42 -15.14 -5.44 -14.87
CA SER A 42 -16.55 -5.74 -15.09
C SER A 42 -17.15 -6.54 -13.94
N ASP A 43 -16.45 -7.57 -13.47
CA ASP A 43 -16.87 -8.43 -12.36
C ASP A 43 -17.01 -7.61 -11.07
N ILE A 44 -16.00 -6.81 -10.74
CA ILE A 44 -16.03 -5.97 -9.54
C ILE A 44 -17.18 -4.97 -9.60
N VAL A 45 -17.30 -4.24 -10.71
CA VAL A 45 -18.36 -3.21 -10.88
C VAL A 45 -19.76 -3.82 -10.87
N SER A 46 -19.91 -5.07 -11.33
CA SER A 46 -21.21 -5.75 -11.40
C SER A 46 -21.64 -6.41 -10.10
N THR A 47 -20.70 -6.73 -9.21
CA THR A 47 -20.95 -7.59 -8.03
C THR A 47 -20.80 -6.90 -6.68
N HIS A 48 -20.27 -5.68 -6.65
CA HIS A 48 -20.01 -4.95 -5.39
C HIS A 48 -20.83 -3.67 -5.28
N ASP A 49 -21.21 -3.35 -4.05
CA ASP A 49 -21.75 -2.05 -3.70
C ASP A 49 -20.60 -1.08 -3.36
N PHE A 50 -20.60 0.08 -3.98
CA PHE A 50 -19.56 1.08 -3.83
C PHE A 50 -20.03 2.29 -3.03
N ASN A 51 -19.12 2.81 -2.18
CA ASN A 51 -19.28 4.11 -1.59
C ASN A 51 -19.02 5.22 -2.62
N GLU A 52 -19.37 6.45 -2.25
CA GLU A 52 -19.27 7.64 -3.13
C GLU A 52 -17.86 7.87 -3.70
N LEU A 53 -16.83 7.48 -2.96
CA LEU A 53 -15.42 7.67 -3.34
C LEU A 53 -14.77 6.44 -3.97
N ASP A 54 -15.42 5.28 -3.90
CA ASP A 54 -14.83 4.03 -4.39
C ASP A 54 -14.84 3.95 -5.92
N LEU A 55 -15.92 4.41 -6.54
CA LEU A 55 -16.09 4.40 -7.99
C LEU A 55 -16.50 5.80 -8.47
N VAL A 56 -15.63 6.44 -9.24
CA VAL A 56 -15.85 7.80 -9.72
C VAL A 56 -15.62 7.92 -11.23
N PHE A 57 -16.26 8.91 -11.83
CA PHE A 57 -15.95 9.35 -13.19
C PHE A 57 -15.19 10.66 -13.13
N ALA A 58 -14.14 10.75 -13.91
CA ALA A 58 -13.31 11.94 -14.00
C ALA A 58 -13.27 12.49 -15.41
N LYS A 59 -13.35 13.82 -15.51
CA LYS A 59 -13.09 14.56 -16.75
C LYS A 59 -12.21 15.74 -16.40
N SER A 60 -11.03 15.79 -16.97
CA SER A 60 -9.97 16.70 -16.52
C SER A 60 -9.66 16.45 -15.04
N GLN A 61 -9.77 17.46 -14.17
CA GLN A 61 -9.53 17.34 -12.72
C GLN A 61 -10.83 17.16 -11.92
N LEU A 62 -12.01 17.20 -12.57
CA LEU A 62 -13.28 17.07 -11.88
C LEU A 62 -13.65 15.59 -11.73
N GLN A 63 -13.83 15.16 -10.49
CA GLN A 63 -14.27 13.80 -10.16
C GLN A 63 -15.68 13.84 -9.54
N PHE A 64 -16.51 12.88 -9.90
CA PHE A 64 -17.85 12.75 -9.36
C PHE A 64 -18.35 11.30 -9.44
N ASN A 65 -19.26 10.94 -8.54
CA ASN A 65 -19.94 9.65 -8.58
C ASN A 65 -21.37 9.84 -9.08
N PRO A 66 -21.72 9.35 -10.28
CA PRO A 66 -23.07 9.50 -10.83
C PRO A 66 -24.13 8.71 -10.06
N LEU A 67 -23.73 7.67 -9.30
CA LEU A 67 -24.65 6.83 -8.54
C LEU A 67 -25.18 7.54 -7.28
N ASN A 68 -24.48 8.55 -6.79
CA ASN A 68 -24.87 9.34 -5.63
C ASN A 68 -26.15 10.16 -5.79
N ARG A 69 -26.43 10.61 -7.00
CA ARG A 69 -27.63 11.44 -7.27
C ARG A 69 -28.95 10.70 -7.07
N LYS A 70 -28.92 9.37 -6.83
CA LYS A 70 -30.12 8.53 -6.80
C LYS A 70 -30.23 7.63 -5.55
N LYS A 71 -29.83 8.11 -4.37
CA LYS A 71 -30.22 7.47 -3.08
C LYS A 71 -31.75 7.58 -2.85
N LYS A 72 -32.58 7.38 -3.87
CA LYS A 72 -34.01 7.17 -3.72
C LYS A 72 -34.31 5.68 -3.73
N LYS A 73 -35.24 5.28 -2.87
CA LYS A 73 -35.73 3.95 -2.48
C LYS A 73 -35.89 2.83 -3.54
N PHE A 74 -35.42 3.01 -4.78
CA PHE A 74 -35.60 2.07 -5.89
C PHE A 74 -34.30 1.82 -6.66
N ALA A 75 -33.25 1.38 -5.97
CA ALA A 75 -31.96 1.05 -6.61
C ALA A 75 -32.08 -0.05 -7.70
N HIS A 76 -33.11 -0.87 -7.65
CA HIS A 76 -33.32 -1.97 -8.60
C HIS A 76 -33.83 -1.53 -10.00
N THR A 77 -34.15 -0.28 -10.22
CA THR A 77 -34.68 0.23 -11.51
C THR A 77 -33.70 1.10 -12.28
N VAL A 78 -32.52 1.38 -11.75
CA VAL A 78 -31.52 2.20 -12.43
C VAL A 78 -30.71 1.33 -13.38
N ASN A 79 -30.79 1.61 -14.69
CA ASN A 79 -29.92 0.97 -15.68
C ASN A 79 -28.49 1.52 -15.54
N ILE A 80 -27.70 0.88 -14.69
CA ILE A 80 -26.29 1.25 -14.41
C ILE A 80 -25.47 1.22 -15.71
N SER A 81 -25.69 0.22 -16.58
CA SER A 81 -24.99 0.10 -17.85
C SER A 81 -25.24 1.32 -18.76
N LYS A 82 -26.47 1.85 -18.77
CA LYS A 82 -26.77 3.07 -19.53
C LYS A 82 -26.05 4.28 -18.96
N ILE A 83 -26.03 4.44 -17.63
CA ILE A 83 -25.32 5.54 -16.97
C ILE A 83 -23.84 5.50 -17.34
N PHE A 84 -23.20 4.35 -17.22
CA PHE A 84 -21.79 4.17 -17.56
C PHE A 84 -21.55 4.47 -19.04
N SER A 85 -22.38 3.93 -19.93
CA SER A 85 -22.29 4.18 -21.36
C SER A 85 -22.38 5.68 -21.73
N ASP A 86 -23.26 6.42 -21.08
CA ASP A 86 -23.43 7.85 -21.34
C ASP A 86 -22.18 8.64 -20.92
N TYR A 87 -21.63 8.39 -19.72
CA TYR A 87 -20.39 9.04 -19.26
C TYR A 87 -19.17 8.66 -20.08
N VAL A 88 -19.03 7.38 -20.43
CA VAL A 88 -17.95 6.90 -21.29
C VAL A 88 -17.98 7.59 -22.66
N ARG A 89 -19.17 7.72 -23.29
CA ARG A 89 -19.32 8.43 -24.56
C ARG A 89 -19.02 9.92 -24.48
N GLU A 90 -19.20 10.52 -23.31
CA GLU A 90 -18.82 11.91 -23.05
C GLU A 90 -17.30 12.08 -22.81
N GLY A 91 -16.53 10.99 -22.83
CA GLY A 91 -15.08 10.98 -22.66
C GLY A 91 -14.60 11.06 -21.20
N HIS A 92 -15.43 10.57 -20.26
CA HIS A 92 -15.00 10.45 -18.87
C HIS A 92 -14.14 9.19 -18.68
N THR A 93 -13.14 9.28 -17.81
CA THR A 93 -12.38 8.15 -17.30
C THR A 93 -13.08 7.57 -16.07
N LEU A 94 -13.32 6.27 -16.06
CA LEU A 94 -13.77 5.55 -14.87
C LEU A 94 -12.57 5.27 -13.97
N ILE A 95 -12.68 5.63 -12.70
CA ILE A 95 -11.67 5.36 -11.69
C ILE A 95 -12.26 4.46 -10.61
N LEU A 96 -11.68 3.30 -10.42
CA LEU A 96 -11.95 2.43 -9.28
C LEU A 96 -10.86 2.68 -8.25
N ASN A 97 -11.18 3.48 -7.23
CA ASN A 97 -10.27 3.82 -6.15
C ASN A 97 -10.07 2.63 -5.21
N SER A 98 -8.87 2.47 -4.70
CA SER A 98 -8.50 1.37 -3.79
C SER A 98 -8.88 -0.01 -4.32
N ALA A 99 -8.72 -0.26 -5.61
CA ALA A 99 -9.10 -1.50 -6.30
C ALA A 99 -8.49 -2.76 -5.66
N HIS A 100 -7.33 -2.64 -5.01
CA HIS A 100 -6.70 -3.71 -4.24
C HIS A 100 -7.59 -4.26 -3.11
N ARG A 101 -8.63 -3.52 -2.68
CA ARG A 101 -9.58 -3.97 -1.63
C ARG A 101 -10.55 -5.03 -2.14
N TRP A 102 -10.80 -5.07 -3.44
CA TRP A 102 -11.76 -5.99 -4.08
C TRP A 102 -11.10 -7.02 -4.99
N HIS A 103 -9.80 -6.85 -5.31
CA HIS A 103 -9.09 -7.74 -6.22
C HIS A 103 -7.85 -8.34 -5.54
N PRO A 104 -7.92 -9.63 -5.11
CA PRO A 104 -6.83 -10.26 -4.36
C PRO A 104 -5.45 -10.22 -5.05
N PRO A 105 -5.32 -10.40 -6.39
CA PRO A 105 -4.02 -10.23 -7.05
C PRO A 105 -3.43 -8.83 -6.89
N LEU A 106 -4.23 -7.76 -7.03
CA LEU A 106 -3.78 -6.39 -6.77
C LEU A 106 -3.38 -6.17 -5.30
N SER A 107 -4.13 -6.77 -4.37
CA SER A 107 -3.79 -6.72 -2.95
C SER A 107 -2.42 -7.32 -2.69
N LYS A 108 -2.13 -8.50 -3.25
CA LYS A 108 -0.83 -9.16 -3.14
C LYS A 108 0.30 -8.34 -3.76
N PHE A 109 0.06 -7.71 -4.90
CA PHE A 109 1.02 -6.81 -5.54
C PHE A 109 1.33 -5.60 -4.66
N CYS A 110 0.30 -4.88 -4.18
CA CYS A 110 0.46 -3.75 -3.26
C CYS A 110 1.29 -4.14 -2.04
N LEU A 111 0.98 -5.27 -1.42
CA LEU A 111 1.74 -5.75 -0.27
C LEU A 111 3.19 -6.02 -0.61
N SER A 112 3.46 -6.70 -1.73
CA SER A 112 4.83 -6.99 -2.16
C SER A 112 5.64 -5.71 -2.39
N LEU A 113 5.03 -4.70 -3.00
CA LEU A 113 5.65 -3.40 -3.21
C LEU A 113 5.81 -2.62 -1.90
N GLY A 114 4.78 -2.63 -1.05
CA GLY A 114 4.82 -1.98 0.26
C GLY A 114 5.91 -2.57 1.18
N HIS A 115 6.13 -3.88 1.12
CA HIS A 115 7.22 -4.54 1.84
C HIS A 115 8.60 -4.15 1.28
N GLU A 116 8.74 -4.13 -0.05
CA GLU A 116 9.99 -3.71 -0.69
C GLU A 116 10.38 -2.29 -0.28
N LEU A 117 9.41 -1.37 -0.27
CA LEU A 117 9.63 0.04 0.03
C LEU A 117 9.47 0.41 1.52
N ASN A 118 9.07 -0.55 2.35
CA ASN A 118 8.73 -0.35 3.76
C ASN A 118 7.72 0.80 3.97
N THR A 119 6.66 0.84 3.15
CA THR A 119 5.62 1.87 3.19
C THR A 119 4.24 1.34 2.80
N TYR A 120 3.21 2.14 3.04
CA TYR A 120 1.85 1.85 2.59
C TYR A 120 1.69 2.10 1.09
N THR A 121 1.05 1.17 0.40
CA THR A 121 0.69 1.28 -1.00
C THR A 121 -0.79 0.97 -1.22
N GLN A 122 -1.38 1.61 -2.23
CA GLN A 122 -2.75 1.37 -2.66
C GLN A 122 -2.84 1.44 -4.18
N THR A 123 -3.82 0.79 -4.78
CA THR A 123 -3.96 0.81 -6.24
C THR A 123 -5.31 1.39 -6.63
N ASN A 124 -5.28 2.35 -7.54
CA ASN A 124 -6.44 2.83 -8.28
C ASN A 124 -6.37 2.32 -9.71
N MET A 125 -7.52 1.88 -10.25
CA MET A 125 -7.62 1.46 -11.65
C MET A 125 -8.26 2.57 -12.47
N TYR A 126 -7.67 2.88 -13.60
CA TYR A 126 -8.14 3.90 -14.54
C TYR A 126 -8.54 3.24 -15.85
N ALA A 127 -9.80 3.31 -16.19
CA ALA A 127 -10.34 2.86 -17.45
C ALA A 127 -10.83 4.07 -18.27
N SER A 128 -10.24 4.28 -19.44
CA SER A 128 -10.51 5.45 -20.28
C SER A 128 -10.94 5.01 -21.67
N TRP A 129 -11.80 5.83 -22.28
CA TRP A 129 -12.34 5.63 -23.63
C TRP A 129 -12.27 6.93 -24.41
N SER A 130 -12.05 6.81 -25.72
CA SER A 130 -12.01 7.91 -26.69
C SER A 130 -10.71 8.71 -26.69
N LYS A 131 -9.99 8.60 -27.79
CA LYS A 131 -8.72 9.28 -28.09
C LYS A 131 -8.76 10.79 -27.88
N ASP A 132 -9.91 11.43 -28.17
CA ASP A 132 -9.98 12.89 -28.18
C ASP A 132 -10.48 13.51 -26.87
N LYS A 133 -10.80 12.71 -25.85
CA LYS A 133 -11.53 13.20 -24.67
C LYS A 133 -10.99 12.70 -23.32
N GLY A 134 -10.24 11.61 -23.28
CA GLY A 134 -9.75 10.99 -22.04
C GLY A 134 -8.41 11.54 -21.61
N ALA A 135 -8.36 12.80 -21.18
CA ALA A 135 -7.12 13.43 -20.72
C ALA A 135 -7.20 13.91 -19.27
N PHE A 136 -6.12 13.74 -18.54
CA PHE A 136 -5.86 14.48 -17.30
C PHE A 136 -4.88 15.61 -17.62
N GLY A 137 -5.35 16.83 -17.42
CA GLY A 137 -4.54 18.03 -17.62
C GLY A 137 -3.31 18.03 -16.72
N LYS A 138 -2.45 19.02 -16.93
CA LYS A 138 -1.22 19.18 -16.15
C LYS A 138 -1.52 19.33 -14.66
N HIS A 139 -0.93 18.44 -13.83
CA HIS A 139 -1.08 18.38 -12.37
C HIS A 139 0.11 17.65 -11.75
N TRP A 140 0.15 17.59 -10.45
CA TRP A 140 1.03 16.74 -9.66
C TRP A 140 0.25 16.06 -8.54
N ASP A 141 0.78 14.95 -8.01
CA ASP A 141 0.15 14.15 -6.97
C ASP A 141 0.81 14.37 -5.61
N GLU A 142 0.01 14.27 -4.53
CA GLU A 142 0.45 14.37 -3.12
C GLU A 142 1.07 13.05 -2.59
N HIS A 143 1.42 12.15 -3.47
CA HIS A 143 2.07 10.87 -3.19
C HIS A 143 2.90 10.43 -4.38
N ASP A 144 3.82 9.51 -4.17
CA ASP A 144 4.50 8.89 -5.29
C ASP A 144 3.54 7.94 -6.02
N ALA A 145 3.69 7.81 -7.32
CA ALA A 145 2.87 6.94 -8.14
C ALA A 145 3.72 5.96 -8.97
N LEU A 146 3.37 4.68 -8.96
CA LEU A 146 3.87 3.70 -9.91
C LEU A 146 2.74 3.35 -10.87
N ILE A 147 2.87 3.79 -12.12
CA ILE A 147 1.89 3.56 -13.18
C ILE A 147 2.28 2.29 -13.93
N ILE A 148 1.31 1.41 -14.16
CA ILE A 148 1.47 0.17 -14.92
C ILE A 148 0.44 0.18 -16.03
N GLN A 149 0.86 0.26 -17.29
CA GLN A 149 -0.04 0.17 -18.43
C GLN A 149 -0.42 -1.29 -18.66
N LEU A 150 -1.71 -1.60 -18.57
CA LEU A 150 -2.24 -2.95 -18.68
C LEU A 150 -2.90 -3.24 -20.03
N ASP A 151 -3.48 -2.22 -20.67
CA ASP A 151 -4.06 -2.32 -22.01
C ASP A 151 -4.19 -0.96 -22.65
N GLY A 152 -4.13 -0.91 -24.01
CA GLY A 152 -4.11 0.33 -24.79
C GLY A 152 -2.86 1.18 -24.56
N ARG A 153 -2.87 2.39 -25.10
CA ARG A 153 -1.72 3.31 -25.06
C ARG A 153 -2.10 4.68 -24.51
N LYS A 154 -1.19 5.30 -23.79
CA LYS A 154 -1.32 6.68 -23.28
C LYS A 154 -0.06 7.49 -23.53
N HIS A 155 -0.23 8.72 -23.94
CA HIS A 155 0.84 9.69 -24.11
C HIS A 155 1.04 10.48 -22.82
N TRP A 156 2.23 10.40 -22.28
CA TRP A 156 2.64 11.06 -21.05
C TRP A 156 3.63 12.18 -21.34
N LYS A 157 3.45 13.30 -20.64
CA LYS A 157 4.37 14.44 -20.64
C LYS A 157 4.84 14.69 -19.21
N MET A 158 6.14 14.67 -19.01
CA MET A 158 6.79 14.97 -17.73
C MET A 158 7.33 16.37 -17.76
N PHE A 159 7.01 17.16 -16.75
CA PHE A 159 7.47 18.54 -16.61
C PHE A 159 8.42 18.65 -15.40
N GLY A 160 8.93 19.85 -15.10
CA GLY A 160 9.68 20.11 -13.87
C GLY A 160 8.83 19.89 -12.61
N LYS A 161 9.44 19.96 -11.44
CA LYS A 161 8.73 19.82 -10.16
C LYS A 161 7.89 21.07 -9.86
N ALA A 162 6.77 20.87 -9.18
CA ALA A 162 5.94 21.96 -8.66
C ALA A 162 6.65 22.75 -7.56
N ASP A 163 7.37 22.03 -6.70
CA ASP A 163 8.16 22.52 -5.59
C ASP A 163 9.23 21.46 -5.29
N GLU A 164 10.37 21.86 -4.74
CA GLU A 164 11.45 20.93 -4.40
C GLU A 164 11.02 19.89 -3.36
N ASN A 165 10.17 20.29 -2.41
CA ASN A 165 9.65 19.46 -1.33
C ASN A 165 8.12 19.54 -1.25
N ALA A 166 7.44 19.42 -2.39
CA ALA A 166 5.98 19.40 -2.44
C ALA A 166 5.43 18.23 -1.59
N VAL A 167 4.45 18.53 -0.72
CA VAL A 167 3.82 17.53 0.16
C VAL A 167 2.30 17.47 0.00
N SER A 168 1.65 18.61 -0.17
CA SER A 168 0.22 18.72 -0.44
C SER A 168 -0.12 20.03 -1.14
N HIS A 169 -1.26 20.07 -1.83
CA HIS A 169 -1.75 21.28 -2.51
C HIS A 169 -2.10 22.42 -1.52
N GLU A 170 -2.26 22.12 -0.24
CA GLU A 170 -2.44 23.13 0.80
C GLU A 170 -1.16 23.96 1.03
N TYR A 171 0.01 23.31 0.99
CA TYR A 171 1.29 23.93 1.31
C TYR A 171 2.15 24.22 0.09
N SER A 172 1.92 23.57 -1.05
CA SER A 172 2.70 23.67 -2.27
C SER A 172 1.77 23.94 -3.44
N GLN A 173 1.70 25.20 -3.89
CA GLN A 173 0.83 25.63 -4.99
C GLN A 173 1.59 25.83 -6.31
N GLY A 174 2.84 25.39 -6.36
CA GLY A 174 3.68 25.51 -7.55
C GLY A 174 3.21 24.64 -8.72
N THR A 175 3.66 25.01 -9.90
CA THR A 175 3.55 24.23 -11.12
C THR A 175 4.80 24.44 -11.98
N SER A 176 5.01 23.66 -13.00
CA SER A 176 6.11 23.83 -13.94
C SER A 176 5.62 23.71 -15.37
N ASP A 177 6.13 24.55 -16.26
CA ASP A 177 5.90 24.49 -17.69
C ASP A 177 7.12 23.93 -18.46
N GLU A 178 8.22 23.67 -17.77
CA GLU A 178 9.42 23.08 -18.34
C GLU A 178 9.15 21.62 -18.73
N LEU A 179 9.02 21.33 -20.01
CA LEU A 179 8.88 19.98 -20.54
C LEU A 179 10.23 19.25 -20.45
N LEU A 180 10.29 18.19 -19.65
CA LEU A 180 11.48 17.37 -19.48
C LEU A 180 11.51 16.19 -20.45
N SER A 181 10.36 15.57 -20.72
CA SER A 181 10.23 14.41 -21.60
C SER A 181 8.79 14.18 -21.99
N GLU A 182 8.60 13.52 -23.12
CA GLU A 182 7.32 12.97 -23.56
C GLU A 182 7.51 11.59 -24.18
N PHE A 183 6.56 10.69 -23.95
CA PHE A 183 6.60 9.32 -24.44
C PHE A 183 5.22 8.67 -24.41
N VAL A 184 5.07 7.60 -25.19
CA VAL A 184 3.88 6.76 -25.19
C VAL A 184 4.16 5.52 -24.37
N MET A 185 3.30 5.27 -23.37
CA MET A 185 3.26 4.01 -22.62
C MET A 185 2.38 3.01 -23.34
N GLU A 186 2.89 1.79 -23.43
CA GLU A 186 2.24 0.63 -24.00
C GLU A 186 2.07 -0.48 -22.95
N LYS A 187 1.27 -1.48 -23.26
CA LYS A 187 1.03 -2.61 -22.36
C LYS A 187 2.33 -3.23 -21.85
N GLY A 188 2.48 -3.34 -20.54
CA GLY A 188 3.67 -3.86 -19.86
C GLY A 188 4.70 -2.79 -19.47
N ASP A 189 4.49 -1.53 -19.85
CA ASP A 189 5.36 -0.42 -19.47
C ASP A 189 5.09 0.04 -18.04
N ILE A 190 6.13 0.54 -17.40
CA ILE A 190 6.09 1.11 -16.05
C ILE A 190 6.59 2.56 -16.06
N LEU A 191 5.87 3.43 -15.34
CA LEU A 191 6.30 4.81 -15.08
C LEU A 191 6.23 5.08 -13.58
N TYR A 192 7.34 5.49 -12.99
CA TYR A 192 7.39 6.00 -11.63
C TYR A 192 7.40 7.51 -11.65
N ILE A 193 6.51 8.11 -10.85
CA ILE A 193 6.35 9.57 -10.71
C ILE A 193 6.47 9.90 -9.22
N PRO A 194 7.52 10.62 -8.78
CA PRO A 194 7.62 11.07 -7.39
C PRO A 194 6.61 12.18 -7.08
N MET A 195 6.22 12.27 -5.82
CA MET A 195 5.37 13.34 -5.29
C MET A 195 5.86 14.72 -5.72
N GLY A 196 4.96 15.60 -6.15
CA GLY A 196 5.28 16.95 -6.62
C GLY A 196 5.82 17.03 -8.05
N GLN A 197 6.02 15.91 -8.75
CA GLN A 197 6.44 15.90 -10.15
C GLN A 197 5.26 16.25 -11.06
N VAL A 198 5.36 17.37 -11.77
CA VAL A 198 4.28 17.81 -12.67
C VAL A 198 4.23 16.92 -13.91
N HIS A 199 3.04 16.48 -14.27
CA HIS A 199 2.81 15.62 -15.43
C HIS A 199 1.43 15.86 -16.06
N SER A 200 1.27 15.36 -17.28
CA SER A 200 -0.03 15.26 -17.94
C SER A 200 -0.12 13.98 -18.74
N VAL A 201 -1.35 13.51 -18.98
CA VAL A 201 -1.58 12.27 -19.72
C VAL A 201 -2.78 12.43 -20.67
N GLU A 202 -2.62 11.94 -21.88
CA GLU A 202 -3.60 11.93 -22.95
C GLU A 202 -3.77 10.51 -23.50
N MET A 203 -4.95 10.23 -24.08
CA MET A 203 -5.22 8.97 -24.74
C MET A 203 -4.54 8.91 -26.11
N GLU A 204 -3.95 7.78 -26.46
CA GLU A 204 -3.48 7.47 -27.82
C GLU A 204 -4.41 6.52 -28.56
N ASP A 205 -5.05 5.60 -27.86
CA ASP A 205 -5.98 4.60 -28.39
C ASP A 205 -7.43 4.92 -28.00
N ASP A 206 -8.38 4.17 -28.56
CA ASP A 206 -9.80 4.28 -28.25
C ASP A 206 -10.14 3.78 -26.85
N ILE A 207 -9.35 2.86 -26.30
CA ILE A 207 -9.49 2.33 -24.94
C ILE A 207 -8.13 2.26 -24.25
N SER A 208 -8.12 2.42 -22.93
CA SER A 208 -6.93 2.24 -22.14
C SER A 208 -7.27 1.84 -20.70
N LEU A 209 -6.53 0.88 -20.19
CA LEU A 209 -6.59 0.42 -18.80
C LEU A 209 -5.21 0.51 -18.18
N HIS A 210 -5.07 1.22 -17.08
CA HIS A 210 -3.82 1.25 -16.31
C HIS A 210 -4.09 1.22 -14.80
N ALA A 211 -3.13 0.69 -14.07
CA ALA A 211 -3.06 0.75 -12.63
C ALA A 211 -2.17 1.93 -12.20
N THR A 212 -2.62 2.71 -11.25
CA THR A 212 -1.79 3.67 -10.51
C THR A 212 -1.64 3.17 -9.09
N VAL A 213 -0.43 2.77 -8.74
CA VAL A 213 -0.10 2.37 -7.38
C VAL A 213 0.44 3.57 -6.63
N GLY A 214 -0.39 4.15 -5.78
CA GLY A 214 0.00 5.22 -4.88
C GLY A 214 0.92 4.67 -3.79
N ILE A 215 2.07 5.31 -3.61
CA ILE A 215 3.10 4.96 -2.63
C ILE A 215 3.21 6.12 -1.65
N ARG A 216 2.90 5.88 -0.39
CA ARG A 216 2.94 6.94 0.61
C ARG A 216 4.38 7.26 0.97
N ARG A 217 4.81 8.49 0.69
CA ARG A 217 6.07 9.06 1.21
C ARG A 217 5.84 9.59 2.62
N LEU A 218 6.73 9.21 3.50
CA LEU A 218 6.77 9.79 4.84
C LEU A 218 7.69 11.01 4.84
N THR A 219 7.27 12.05 5.53
CA THR A 219 7.96 13.33 5.61
C THR A 219 8.22 13.72 7.06
N GLY A 220 8.95 14.81 7.29
CA GLY A 220 9.11 15.39 8.62
C GLY A 220 7.78 15.76 9.29
N LEU A 221 6.71 16.01 8.51
CA LEU A 221 5.37 16.27 9.04
C LEU A 221 4.76 15.01 9.69
N ASP A 222 4.98 13.83 9.11
CA ASP A 222 4.57 12.56 9.73
C ASP A 222 5.32 12.31 11.04
N LEU A 223 6.59 12.74 11.11
CA LEU A 223 7.37 12.69 12.34
C LEU A 223 6.79 13.61 13.43
N PHE A 224 6.33 14.84 13.07
CA PHE A 224 5.65 15.71 14.03
C PHE A 224 4.33 15.11 14.54
N ALA A 225 3.57 14.43 13.67
CA ALA A 225 2.36 13.72 14.10
C ALA A 225 2.67 12.63 15.12
N TRP A 226 3.73 11.86 14.90
CA TRP A 226 4.22 10.88 15.86
C TRP A 226 4.70 11.52 17.16
N LEU A 227 5.49 12.60 17.10
CA LEU A 227 5.97 13.33 18.28
C LEU A 227 4.81 13.80 19.15
N LYS A 228 3.71 14.26 18.55
CA LYS A 228 2.49 14.65 19.28
C LYS A 228 1.95 13.50 20.12
N GLU A 229 1.93 12.28 19.59
CA GLU A 229 1.45 11.09 20.32
C GLU A 229 2.40 10.76 21.50
N GLU A 230 3.70 10.84 21.28
CA GLU A 230 4.72 10.58 22.31
C GLU A 230 4.64 11.57 23.47
N VAL A 231 4.59 12.87 23.17
CA VAL A 231 4.53 13.91 24.21
C VAL A 231 3.17 14.00 24.92
N ALA A 232 2.12 13.40 24.33
CA ALA A 232 0.78 13.38 24.93
C ALA A 232 0.75 12.60 26.26
N SER A 233 1.69 11.67 26.49
CA SER A 233 1.86 10.96 27.77
C SER A 233 2.43 11.86 28.88
N LEU A 234 3.12 12.95 28.53
CA LEU A 234 3.81 13.83 29.46
C LEU A 234 2.87 14.93 29.98
N PRO A 235 2.71 15.09 31.31
CA PRO A 235 1.78 16.06 31.92
C PRO A 235 2.04 17.51 31.48
N GLU A 236 3.30 17.87 31.24
CA GLU A 236 3.76 19.21 30.86
C GLU A 236 3.08 19.69 29.58
N PHE A 237 2.87 18.79 28.62
CA PHE A 237 2.26 19.10 27.31
C PHE A 237 0.72 19.06 27.34
N ARG A 238 0.12 18.59 28.43
CA ARG A 238 -1.35 18.56 28.63
C ARG A 238 -1.87 19.77 29.40
N LYS A 239 -1.02 20.69 29.79
CA LYS A 239 -1.42 21.95 30.45
C LYS A 239 -2.29 22.79 29.53
N ARG A 240 -3.29 23.47 30.10
CA ARG A 240 -4.13 24.40 29.34
C ARG A 240 -3.33 25.62 28.95
N ILE A 241 -3.48 26.05 27.69
CA ILE A 241 -2.91 27.31 27.21
C ILE A 241 -3.61 28.46 27.95
N PRO A 242 -2.87 29.43 28.51
CA PRO A 242 -3.43 30.60 29.16
C PRO A 242 -4.33 31.43 28.26
N ASN A 243 -5.08 32.37 28.85
CA ASN A 243 -5.87 33.29 28.04
C ASN A 243 -4.98 34.09 27.10
N ILE A 244 -5.27 34.09 25.80
CA ILE A 244 -4.49 34.78 24.77
C ILE A 244 -4.43 36.31 24.98
N LYS A 245 -5.30 36.90 25.80
CA LYS A 245 -5.28 38.33 26.17
C LYS A 245 -4.22 38.62 27.24
N ASP A 246 -3.86 37.63 28.05
CA ASP A 246 -2.76 37.75 29.02
C ASP A 246 -1.43 37.39 28.31
N LYS A 247 -0.82 38.43 27.75
CA LYS A 247 0.41 38.29 26.96
C LYS A 247 1.61 37.84 27.78
N ALA A 248 1.68 38.23 29.07
CA ALA A 248 2.77 37.84 29.94
C ALA A 248 2.70 36.35 30.33
N GLU A 249 1.50 35.88 30.73
CA GLU A 249 1.31 34.52 31.07
C GLU A 249 1.48 33.60 29.85
N LEU A 250 0.98 34.03 28.68
CA LEU A 250 1.15 33.28 27.42
C LEU A 250 2.62 33.16 27.04
N ALA A 251 3.39 34.25 27.15
CA ALA A 251 4.83 34.23 26.84
C ALA A 251 5.58 33.27 27.76
N LYS A 252 5.30 33.31 29.06
CA LYS A 252 5.89 32.35 30.01
C LYS A 252 5.50 30.91 29.70
N PHE A 253 4.24 30.68 29.39
CA PHE A 253 3.77 29.32 28.98
C PHE A 253 4.56 28.81 27.75
N MET A 254 4.76 29.64 26.73
CA MET A 254 5.52 29.29 25.53
C MET A 254 6.99 29.02 25.82
N GLU A 255 7.61 29.82 26.71
CA GLU A 255 8.99 29.58 27.15
C GLU A 255 9.11 28.22 27.88
N ASP A 256 8.23 27.92 28.82
CA ASP A 256 8.18 26.65 29.53
C ASP A 256 7.92 25.48 28.58
N PHE A 257 7.03 25.65 27.59
CA PHE A 257 6.72 24.64 26.59
C PHE A 257 7.95 24.27 25.75
N PHE A 258 8.64 25.26 25.19
CA PHE A 258 9.84 25.01 24.38
C PHE A 258 10.99 24.47 25.21
N LYS A 259 11.13 24.94 26.47
CA LYS A 259 12.12 24.37 27.40
C LYS A 259 11.84 22.91 27.67
N ASN A 260 10.59 22.52 27.96
CA ASN A 260 10.22 21.13 28.17
C ASN A 260 10.48 20.28 26.91
N LEU A 261 10.15 20.81 25.73
CA LEU A 261 10.41 20.12 24.46
C LEU A 261 11.91 19.88 24.23
N SER A 262 12.76 20.86 24.56
CA SER A 262 14.23 20.75 24.40
C SER A 262 14.90 19.82 25.43
N THR A 263 14.24 19.57 26.57
CA THR A 263 14.77 18.65 27.60
C THR A 263 14.42 17.18 27.33
N ILE A 264 13.53 16.91 26.38
CA ILE A 264 13.23 15.53 26.01
C ILE A 264 14.48 14.93 25.37
N GLN A 265 15.06 13.96 26.05
CA GLN A 265 16.19 13.18 25.51
C GLN A 265 15.65 12.23 24.42
N TRP A 266 15.78 12.66 23.19
CA TRP A 266 15.53 11.80 22.05
C TRP A 266 16.72 10.84 21.91
N ASP A 267 16.60 9.65 22.50
CA ASP A 267 17.54 8.57 22.17
C ASP A 267 17.33 8.24 20.67
N THR A 268 18.33 8.58 19.87
CA THR A 268 18.31 8.40 18.42
C THR A 268 17.98 6.95 18.05
N LYS A 269 18.45 5.98 18.85
CA LYS A 269 18.19 4.56 18.61
C LYS A 269 16.75 4.17 18.98
N ALA A 270 16.26 4.62 20.12
CA ALA A 270 14.86 4.42 20.53
C ALA A 270 13.92 5.20 19.59
N GLY A 271 14.28 6.42 19.21
CA GLY A 271 13.56 7.22 18.25
C GLY A 271 13.44 6.55 16.89
N THR A 272 14.54 6.04 16.33
CA THR A 272 14.52 5.29 15.06
C THR A 272 13.60 4.06 15.16
N THR A 273 13.71 3.28 16.23
CA THR A 273 12.86 2.09 16.44
C THR A 273 11.38 2.47 16.57
N SER A 274 11.07 3.57 17.25
CA SER A 274 9.70 4.06 17.41
C SER A 274 9.13 4.59 16.08
N VAL A 275 9.91 5.33 15.31
CA VAL A 275 9.53 5.79 13.96
C VAL A 275 9.28 4.59 13.05
N GLU A 276 10.18 3.60 13.02
CA GLU A 276 9.99 2.38 12.25
C GLU A 276 8.70 1.63 12.66
N SER A 277 8.44 1.54 13.96
CA SER A 277 7.23 0.92 14.48
C SER A 277 5.97 1.68 14.07
N HIS A 278 6.01 3.02 14.13
CA HIS A 278 4.92 3.87 13.68
C HIS A 278 4.67 3.74 12.18
N ILE A 279 5.72 3.76 11.36
CA ILE A 279 5.64 3.51 9.92
C ILE A 279 4.98 2.15 9.66
N LYS A 280 5.48 1.10 10.30
CA LYS A 280 4.95 -0.27 10.15
C LYS A 280 3.49 -0.38 10.58
N SER A 281 3.06 0.36 11.60
CA SER A 281 1.65 0.40 12.03
C SER A 281 0.72 1.07 11.01
N LYS A 282 1.24 1.93 10.14
CA LYS A 282 0.48 2.59 9.07
C LYS A 282 0.41 1.74 7.79
N ILE A 283 1.26 0.73 7.65
CA ILE A 283 1.15 -0.28 6.59
C ILE A 283 -0.09 -1.11 6.95
N SER A 284 -1.24 -0.69 6.45
CA SER A 284 -2.52 -1.35 6.74
C SER A 284 -2.52 -2.73 6.11
N THR A 285 -2.27 -3.73 6.93
CA THR A 285 -2.42 -5.11 6.54
C THR A 285 -3.76 -5.62 7.09
N ARG A 286 -4.70 -5.93 6.21
CA ARG A 286 -5.79 -6.79 6.62
C ARG A 286 -5.20 -8.19 6.76
N PRO A 287 -5.37 -8.84 7.92
CA PRO A 287 -4.87 -10.20 8.08
C PRO A 287 -5.55 -11.09 7.04
N TYR A 288 -4.76 -11.91 6.36
CA TYR A 288 -5.30 -12.95 5.49
C TYR A 288 -5.99 -14.00 6.38
N ILE A 289 -7.28 -14.16 6.17
CA ILE A 289 -8.04 -15.18 6.91
C ILE A 289 -8.07 -16.44 6.06
N SER A 290 -7.44 -17.51 6.56
CA SER A 290 -7.42 -18.80 5.87
C SER A 290 -8.63 -19.64 6.25
N PHE A 291 -9.66 -19.63 5.42
CA PHE A 291 -10.77 -20.58 5.54
C PHE A 291 -10.40 -21.94 4.90
N PRO A 292 -10.87 -23.09 5.45
CA PRO A 292 -11.71 -23.27 6.68
C PRO A 292 -10.89 -23.28 7.99
N ASN A 293 -9.58 -23.07 7.94
CA ASN A 293 -8.67 -23.30 9.08
C ASN A 293 -8.97 -22.42 10.30
N VAL A 294 -9.45 -21.20 10.08
CA VAL A 294 -9.78 -20.25 11.16
C VAL A 294 -10.88 -20.76 12.11
N GLY A 295 -11.71 -21.69 11.66
CA GLY A 295 -12.80 -22.26 12.45
C GLY A 295 -12.47 -23.61 13.13
N LEU A 296 -11.29 -24.16 12.88
CA LEU A 296 -10.88 -25.43 13.47
C LEU A 296 -10.21 -25.19 14.82
N SER A 297 -10.68 -25.87 15.87
CA SER A 297 -9.95 -25.89 17.15
C SER A 297 -8.60 -26.58 16.99
N SER A 298 -7.63 -26.21 17.83
CA SER A 298 -6.30 -26.83 17.84
C SER A 298 -6.35 -28.36 18.00
N GLU A 299 -7.36 -28.88 18.71
CA GLU A 299 -7.56 -30.30 18.94
C GLU A 299 -8.05 -31.07 17.69
N ASN A 300 -8.63 -30.36 16.70
CA ASN A 300 -9.19 -30.96 15.49
C ASN A 300 -8.32 -30.73 14.24
N LYS A 301 -7.14 -30.12 14.38
CA LYS A 301 -6.22 -29.89 13.27
C LYS A 301 -5.36 -31.13 13.06
N GLN A 302 -5.73 -31.94 12.06
CA GLN A 302 -4.82 -32.97 11.55
C GLN A 302 -3.79 -32.28 10.64
N LEU A 303 -2.55 -32.18 11.13
CA LEU A 303 -1.46 -31.49 10.41
C LEU A 303 -0.66 -32.46 9.52
N ASP A 304 -0.78 -33.76 9.75
CA ASP A 304 -0.07 -34.80 8.99
C ASP A 304 -0.34 -34.64 7.48
N ASN A 305 0.71 -34.73 6.68
CA ASN A 305 0.68 -34.56 5.22
C ASN A 305 0.19 -33.15 4.74
N LYS A 306 0.13 -32.15 5.61
CA LYS A 306 -0.22 -30.80 5.21
C LYS A 306 1.01 -29.99 4.81
N LYS A 307 0.84 -29.10 3.83
CA LYS A 307 1.84 -28.11 3.44
C LYS A 307 1.50 -26.76 4.01
N PHE A 308 2.49 -26.13 4.56
CA PHE A 308 2.40 -24.76 5.06
C PHE A 308 2.91 -23.79 4.00
N ALA A 309 2.27 -22.64 3.92
CA ALA A 309 2.74 -21.48 3.21
C ALA A 309 2.84 -20.30 4.19
N ILE A 310 3.78 -19.41 3.98
CA ILE A 310 3.81 -18.16 4.72
C ILE A 310 2.60 -17.30 4.34
N ASN A 311 1.98 -16.67 5.32
CA ASN A 311 1.04 -15.63 5.02
C ASN A 311 1.80 -14.46 4.37
N SER A 312 1.33 -14.00 3.21
CA SER A 312 1.98 -12.96 2.41
C SER A 312 2.17 -11.61 3.12
N PHE A 313 1.58 -11.45 4.30
CA PHE A 313 1.72 -10.27 5.16
C PHE A 313 2.86 -10.39 6.17
N ILE A 314 3.43 -11.58 6.35
CA ILE A 314 4.46 -11.82 7.34
C ILE A 314 5.83 -11.49 6.76
N THR A 315 6.57 -10.66 7.48
CA THR A 315 7.96 -10.28 7.15
C THR A 315 8.92 -10.64 8.27
N TYR A 316 10.12 -11.02 7.89
CA TYR A 316 11.22 -11.15 8.83
C TYR A 316 11.70 -9.76 9.27
N ILE A 317 11.84 -9.55 10.58
CA ILE A 317 12.27 -8.27 11.16
C ILE A 317 13.54 -8.39 12.02
N GLY A 318 14.17 -9.56 12.08
CA GLY A 318 15.43 -9.77 12.78
C GLY A 318 15.49 -11.06 13.59
N ASP A 319 16.65 -11.32 14.17
CA ASP A 319 16.87 -12.46 15.06
C ASP A 319 16.52 -12.12 16.50
N HIS A 320 16.19 -13.15 17.26
CA HIS A 320 15.95 -13.11 18.70
C HIS A 320 16.69 -14.27 19.38
N LYS A 321 16.99 -14.12 20.68
CA LYS A 321 17.67 -15.18 21.46
C LYS A 321 16.97 -16.55 21.38
N SER A 322 15.66 -16.55 21.24
CA SER A 322 14.82 -17.76 21.20
C SER A 322 14.29 -18.10 19.79
N GLY A 323 14.70 -17.41 18.72
CA GLY A 323 14.25 -17.70 17.38
C GLY A 323 14.25 -16.53 16.40
N LEU A 324 13.31 -16.50 15.47
CA LEU A 324 13.17 -15.46 14.47
C LEU A 324 12.05 -14.47 14.86
N LYS A 325 12.30 -13.19 14.74
CA LYS A 325 11.25 -12.19 14.85
C LYS A 325 10.60 -11.98 13.50
N VAL A 326 9.26 -12.04 13.48
CA VAL A 326 8.46 -11.75 12.31
C VAL A 326 7.32 -10.80 12.66
N SER A 327 6.77 -10.12 11.68
CA SER A 327 5.67 -9.17 11.86
C SER A 327 4.76 -9.13 10.64
N ASP A 328 3.48 -8.86 10.86
CA ASP A 328 2.52 -8.48 9.82
C ASP A 328 2.40 -6.95 9.66
N GLY A 329 3.30 -6.20 10.31
CA GLY A 329 3.24 -4.74 10.37
C GLY A 329 2.51 -4.19 11.61
N VAL A 330 1.63 -4.97 12.22
CA VAL A 330 0.87 -4.60 13.43
C VAL A 330 1.34 -5.39 14.65
N LYS A 331 1.34 -6.70 14.53
CA LYS A 331 1.72 -7.64 15.58
C LYS A 331 3.11 -8.23 15.30
N LYS A 332 3.83 -8.57 16.35
CA LYS A 332 5.14 -9.19 16.26
C LYS A 332 5.10 -10.55 16.94
N TRP A 333 5.74 -11.51 16.33
CA TRP A 333 5.89 -12.86 16.87
C TRP A 333 7.36 -13.27 16.94
N VAL A 334 7.65 -14.20 17.81
CA VAL A 334 8.93 -14.89 17.84
C VAL A 334 8.69 -16.34 17.46
N VAL A 335 9.13 -16.71 16.26
CA VAL A 335 9.12 -18.11 15.82
C VAL A 335 10.25 -18.84 16.54
N PRO A 336 9.97 -19.93 17.28
CA PRO A 336 11.00 -20.62 18.06
C PRO A 336 12.17 -21.12 17.20
N SER A 337 13.37 -21.09 17.77
CA SER A 337 14.57 -21.58 17.10
C SER A 337 14.48 -23.06 16.69
N SER A 338 13.62 -23.83 17.36
CA SER A 338 13.37 -25.24 17.06
C SER A 338 12.77 -25.50 15.67
N VAL A 339 12.11 -24.53 15.06
CA VAL A 339 11.49 -24.62 13.73
C VAL A 339 11.96 -23.50 12.79
N ALA A 340 13.06 -22.84 13.14
CA ALA A 340 13.51 -21.63 12.44
C ALA A 340 14.01 -21.89 11.02
N VAL A 341 14.57 -23.08 10.73
CA VAL A 341 15.05 -23.42 9.37
C VAL A 341 13.86 -23.59 8.43
N SER A 342 12.89 -24.41 8.80
CA SER A 342 11.65 -24.60 8.04
C SER A 342 10.90 -23.26 7.85
N PHE A 343 10.92 -22.42 8.88
CA PHE A 343 10.26 -21.12 8.80
C PHE A 343 10.99 -20.12 7.89
N LYS A 344 12.32 -20.19 7.78
CA LYS A 344 13.07 -19.41 6.78
C LYS A 344 12.72 -19.81 5.36
N GLN A 345 12.56 -21.10 5.08
CA GLN A 345 12.07 -21.59 3.78
C GLN A 345 10.68 -21.02 3.46
N LEU A 346 9.78 -21.00 4.45
CA LEU A 346 8.46 -20.35 4.28
C LEU A 346 8.60 -18.85 3.95
N LEU A 347 9.47 -18.12 4.63
CA LEU A 347 9.74 -16.70 4.37
C LEU A 347 10.32 -16.46 2.97
N ASP A 348 11.08 -17.42 2.44
CA ASP A 348 11.61 -17.40 1.07
C ASP A 348 10.53 -17.76 0.02
N GLY A 349 9.30 -18.05 0.46
CA GLY A 349 8.14 -18.34 -0.39
C GLY A 349 7.99 -19.81 -0.76
N GLU A 350 8.75 -20.70 -0.14
CA GLU A 350 8.63 -22.15 -0.35
C GLU A 350 7.42 -22.71 0.41
N LEU A 351 6.87 -23.82 -0.10
CA LEU A 351 5.92 -24.65 0.63
C LEU A 351 6.69 -25.63 1.48
N VAL A 352 6.37 -25.71 2.77
CA VAL A 352 7.05 -26.63 3.72
C VAL A 352 6.04 -27.63 4.25
N ASP A 353 6.38 -28.92 4.13
CA ASP A 353 5.57 -30.00 4.68
C ASP A 353 5.63 -29.99 6.20
N TYR A 354 4.51 -30.35 6.85
CA TYR A 354 4.47 -30.52 8.31
C TYR A 354 5.58 -31.45 8.82
N ASP A 355 5.81 -32.56 8.12
CA ASP A 355 6.83 -33.55 8.50
C ASP A 355 8.24 -32.94 8.57
N SER A 356 8.55 -32.01 7.68
CA SER A 356 9.84 -31.29 7.72
C SER A 356 9.97 -30.43 8.97
N ILE A 357 8.92 -29.68 9.33
CA ILE A 357 8.88 -28.88 10.56
C ILE A 357 8.98 -29.78 11.79
N TYR A 358 8.27 -30.90 11.76
CA TYR A 358 8.23 -31.87 12.83
C TYR A 358 9.60 -32.51 13.07
N LEU A 359 10.26 -32.99 12.00
CA LEU A 359 11.61 -33.57 12.08
C LEU A 359 12.66 -32.54 12.56
N GLU A 360 12.54 -31.29 12.11
CA GLU A 360 13.44 -30.22 12.60
C GLU A 360 13.29 -30.03 14.11
N GLY A 361 12.05 -29.95 14.60
CA GLY A 361 11.78 -29.79 16.04
C GLY A 361 12.27 -30.96 16.88
N LEU A 362 12.02 -32.19 16.44
CA LEU A 362 12.51 -33.40 17.11
C LEU A 362 14.03 -33.45 17.20
N ASN A 363 14.73 -33.11 16.10
CA ASN A 363 16.20 -33.10 16.06
C ASN A 363 16.80 -32.05 17.03
N LYS A 364 16.01 -31.08 17.42
CA LYS A 364 16.39 -30.04 18.42
C LYS A 364 15.83 -30.32 19.81
N GLY A 365 15.32 -31.55 20.05
CA GLY A 365 14.89 -32.03 21.36
C GLY A 365 13.52 -31.50 21.82
N VAL A 366 12.69 -31.04 20.92
CA VAL A 366 11.30 -30.61 21.22
C VAL A 366 10.36 -31.78 21.06
N ASP A 367 9.47 -31.98 22.03
CA ASP A 367 8.48 -33.06 21.96
C ASP A 367 7.37 -32.79 20.92
N LYS A 368 6.70 -33.89 20.49
CA LYS A 368 5.65 -33.84 19.48
C LYS A 368 4.55 -32.84 19.81
N ASN A 369 4.03 -32.86 21.03
CA ASN A 369 2.90 -32.00 21.42
C ASN A 369 3.26 -30.52 21.35
N MET A 370 4.52 -30.18 21.69
CA MET A 370 5.01 -28.80 21.62
C MET A 370 5.17 -28.35 20.16
N ILE A 371 5.63 -29.22 19.25
CA ILE A 371 5.74 -28.90 17.81
C ILE A 371 4.34 -28.67 17.20
N GLU A 372 3.40 -29.57 17.49
CA GLU A 372 2.01 -29.43 17.08
C GLU A 372 1.41 -28.12 17.58
N LYS A 373 1.67 -27.77 18.83
CA LYS A 373 1.24 -26.52 19.41
C LYS A 373 1.83 -25.30 18.67
N ILE A 374 3.15 -25.31 18.41
CA ILE A 374 3.80 -24.23 17.64
C ILE A 374 3.14 -24.05 16.28
N CYS A 375 2.93 -25.13 15.54
CA CYS A 375 2.27 -25.08 14.22
C CYS A 375 0.82 -24.60 14.33
N SER A 376 0.08 -25.06 15.32
CA SER A 376 -1.29 -24.62 15.56
C SER A 376 -1.36 -23.13 15.93
N ASP A 377 -0.53 -22.67 16.84
CA ASP A 377 -0.44 -21.27 17.24
C ASP A 377 -0.12 -20.36 16.03
N MET A 378 0.81 -20.78 15.16
CA MET A 378 1.13 -20.04 13.94
C MET A 378 -0.03 -19.97 12.93
N LEU A 379 -0.85 -21.03 12.84
CA LEU A 379 -2.05 -21.04 12.01
C LEU A 379 -3.16 -20.16 12.62
N ASP A 380 -3.39 -20.25 13.93
CA ASP A 380 -4.41 -19.50 14.63
C ASP A 380 -4.12 -18.01 14.63
N GLU A 381 -2.86 -17.64 14.72
CA GLU A 381 -2.39 -16.26 14.65
C GLU A 381 -2.29 -15.75 13.20
N GLY A 382 -2.54 -16.58 12.21
CA GLY A 382 -2.47 -16.21 10.80
C GLY A 382 -1.04 -15.94 10.28
N VAL A 383 -0.02 -16.46 10.97
CA VAL A 383 1.38 -16.33 10.55
C VAL A 383 1.68 -17.22 9.36
N VAL A 384 1.10 -18.41 9.36
CA VAL A 384 1.14 -19.35 8.23
C VAL A 384 -0.27 -19.76 7.82
N THR A 385 -0.38 -20.34 6.63
CA THR A 385 -1.62 -20.87 6.08
C THR A 385 -1.39 -22.30 5.62
N LEU A 386 -2.44 -23.12 5.59
CA LEU A 386 -2.37 -24.43 4.94
C LEU A 386 -2.56 -24.25 3.44
N HIS A 387 -1.69 -24.88 2.67
CA HIS A 387 -1.86 -25.02 1.23
C HIS A 387 -2.73 -26.25 0.98
N LEU A 388 -3.90 -26.02 0.39
CA LEU A 388 -4.88 -27.07 0.06
C LEU A 388 -4.58 -27.68 -1.29
#